data_f1c9428efdf1be4ac23e1da3df785649
#
_entry.id   f1c9428efdf1be4ac23e1da3df785649
#
_cell.length_a   1.000
_cell.length_b   1.000
_cell.length_c   1.000
_cell.angle_alpha   90.00
_cell.angle_beta   90.00
_cell.angle_gamma   90.00
#
_symmetry.space_group_name_H-M   'P 1'
#
loop_
_entity.id
_entity.type
_entity.pdbx_description
1 polymer ?
#
loop_
_entity_poly.entity_id
_entity_poly.type
_entity_poly.pdbx_seq_one_letter_code
_entity_poly.pdbx_strand_id
1 'polypeptide(L)'
;DPKEFTIRDSQFNRNPIGTGPFRFVEWKSDEIIRLKRNDDYWEGPPEYQEYVMRVIPDSLTREMEFYAGAVDNYSVEPHQIARFKEESKYQNFSSLGYFFSYIGYNIRNPLFSSPEVRRALGMAIDVDQIIKYVLYGEGERVTGPYAKMTDWYDQDVKPLSYDPDEALRILRRLGWEKNAEGFLEKDGKVFEFNLITNNGNSIRKNILTIAQNGWSRIGIKCNTQIFEWAVFLKDFVNTHNFDAIILGWSMGIDPDLFQIWHSSQTGKRQLNFVGYENLEADRLIVRIRQEYDKKKQINL
;
A
#
# COMPACT_ATOMS: atom_id res chain seq x y z
N ASP A 1 -11.85 -31.02 -8.46
CA ASP A 1 -12.30 -30.27 -9.65
C ASP A 1 -11.20 -29.25 -9.99
N PRO A 2 -10.60 -29.28 -11.21
CA PRO A 2 -9.59 -28.29 -11.61
C PRO A 2 -10.06 -26.83 -11.54
N LYS A 3 -11.35 -26.57 -11.37
CA LYS A 3 -11.93 -25.23 -11.22
C LYS A 3 -11.92 -24.70 -9.77
N GLU A 4 -11.70 -25.57 -8.79
CA GLU A 4 -11.69 -25.22 -7.36
C GLU A 4 -10.29 -25.21 -6.75
N PHE A 5 -9.32 -25.83 -7.39
CA PHE A 5 -7.97 -25.98 -6.88
C PHE A 5 -7.05 -24.90 -7.47
N THR A 6 -6.63 -23.96 -6.65
CA THR A 6 -5.61 -22.98 -7.03
C THR A 6 -4.23 -23.46 -6.57
N ILE A 7 -3.16 -23.02 -7.25
CA ILE A 7 -1.77 -23.26 -6.80
C ILE A 7 -1.58 -22.79 -5.35
N ARG A 8 -2.30 -21.76 -4.93
CA ARG A 8 -2.26 -21.23 -3.55
C ARG A 8 -2.76 -22.22 -2.50
N ASP A 9 -3.71 -23.09 -2.87
CA ASP A 9 -4.30 -24.10 -1.98
C ASP A 9 -3.55 -25.44 -2.02
N SER A 10 -2.49 -25.54 -2.85
CA SER A 10 -1.70 -26.74 -2.99
C SER A 10 -0.82 -27.00 -1.77
N GLN A 11 -0.55 -28.27 -1.46
CA GLN A 11 0.43 -28.65 -0.44
C GLN A 11 1.83 -28.10 -0.73
N PHE A 12 2.17 -27.87 -2.02
CA PHE A 12 3.42 -27.27 -2.42
C PHE A 12 3.62 -25.86 -1.82
N ASN A 13 2.56 -25.05 -1.72
CA ASN A 13 2.64 -23.74 -1.08
C ASN A 13 2.95 -23.81 0.42
N ARG A 14 2.58 -24.91 1.07
CA ARG A 14 2.83 -25.12 2.50
C ARG A 14 4.12 -25.88 2.79
N ASN A 15 4.64 -26.59 1.78
CA ASN A 15 5.87 -27.36 1.84
C ASN A 15 6.71 -27.10 0.59
N PRO A 16 7.24 -25.89 0.39
CA PRO A 16 7.94 -25.51 -0.82
C PRO A 16 9.27 -26.26 -0.94
N ILE A 17 9.61 -26.67 -2.17
CA ILE A 17 10.91 -27.17 -2.54
C ILE A 17 11.57 -26.12 -3.43
N GLY A 18 12.76 -25.69 -3.08
CA GLY A 18 13.49 -24.63 -3.79
C GLY A 18 14.98 -24.94 -3.93
N THR A 19 15.68 -24.07 -4.65
CA THR A 19 17.13 -24.14 -4.92
C THR A 19 17.93 -23.12 -4.10
N GLY A 20 17.30 -22.49 -3.12
CA GLY A 20 17.91 -21.43 -2.32
C GLY A 20 18.86 -21.92 -1.21
N PRO A 21 19.48 -20.99 -0.48
CA PRO A 21 20.45 -21.29 0.59
C PRO A 21 19.82 -21.91 1.83
N PHE A 22 18.49 -21.91 1.92
CA PHE A 22 17.75 -22.54 3.02
C PHE A 22 16.70 -23.50 2.51
N ARG A 23 16.47 -24.58 3.29
CA ARG A 23 15.41 -25.59 3.07
C ARG A 23 14.27 -25.34 4.03
N PHE A 24 13.04 -25.47 3.58
CA PHE A 24 11.83 -25.36 4.40
C PHE A 24 11.78 -26.47 5.45
N VAL A 25 11.37 -26.11 6.68
CA VAL A 25 11.18 -27.06 7.79
C VAL A 25 9.74 -27.08 8.25
N GLU A 26 9.19 -25.91 8.66
CA GLU A 26 7.82 -25.82 9.13
C GLU A 26 7.20 -24.42 8.87
N TRP A 27 5.89 -24.39 8.77
CA TRP A 27 5.10 -23.18 8.80
C TRP A 27 3.86 -23.36 9.67
N LYS A 28 3.85 -22.74 10.82
CA LYS A 28 2.68 -22.58 11.66
C LYS A 28 2.08 -21.21 11.39
N SER A 29 0.84 -21.19 10.88
CA SER A 29 0.14 -19.96 10.55
C SER A 29 0.05 -19.05 11.77
N ASP A 30 0.31 -17.74 11.56
CA ASP A 30 0.27 -16.68 12.57
C ASP A 30 1.27 -16.83 13.73
N GLU A 31 2.21 -17.78 13.64
CA GLU A 31 3.22 -18.01 14.66
C GLU A 31 4.64 -17.92 14.10
N ILE A 32 5.01 -18.86 13.21
CA ILE A 32 6.41 -19.06 12.82
C ILE A 32 6.58 -19.71 11.46
N ILE A 33 7.63 -19.30 10.72
CA ILE A 33 8.19 -20.05 9.61
C ILE A 33 9.65 -20.37 9.96
N ARG A 34 10.03 -21.63 9.88
CA ARG A 34 11.37 -22.10 10.14
C ARG A 34 12.02 -22.68 8.91
N LEU A 35 13.22 -22.24 8.61
CA LEU A 35 14.05 -22.72 7.53
C LEU A 35 15.38 -23.24 8.11
N LYS A 36 15.95 -24.27 7.50
CA LYS A 36 17.25 -24.85 7.86
C LYS A 36 18.23 -24.61 6.71
N ARG A 37 19.49 -24.39 7.05
CA ARG A 37 20.58 -24.25 6.09
C ARG A 37 20.62 -25.40 5.08
N ASN A 38 20.84 -25.05 3.82
CA ASN A 38 21.10 -25.98 2.74
C ASN A 38 22.62 -26.13 2.56
N ASP A 39 23.17 -27.23 3.08
CA ASP A 39 24.60 -27.48 3.01
C ASP A 39 25.09 -27.77 1.57
N ASP A 40 24.17 -28.11 0.65
CA ASP A 40 24.45 -28.35 -0.78
C ASP A 40 24.12 -27.13 -1.65
N TYR A 41 24.03 -25.92 -1.05
CA TYR A 41 23.72 -24.73 -1.84
C TYR A 41 24.85 -24.41 -2.82
N TRP A 42 24.53 -24.13 -4.06
CA TRP A 42 25.47 -24.01 -5.18
C TRP A 42 26.46 -22.82 -5.06
N GLU A 43 26.12 -21.77 -4.31
CA GLU A 43 27.05 -20.67 -3.97
C GLU A 43 27.78 -20.89 -2.63
N GLY A 44 27.61 -22.04 -2.02
CA GLY A 44 28.10 -22.34 -0.68
C GLY A 44 27.06 -22.13 0.42
N PRO A 45 27.13 -22.91 1.51
CA PRO A 45 26.16 -22.84 2.58
C PRO A 45 26.27 -21.50 3.35
N PRO A 46 25.13 -20.94 3.82
CA PRO A 46 25.16 -19.80 4.74
C PRO A 46 25.90 -20.10 6.05
N GLU A 47 26.43 -19.09 6.71
CA GLU A 47 27.16 -19.26 7.98
C GLU A 47 26.25 -19.73 9.14
N TYR A 48 25.00 -19.27 9.19
CA TYR A 48 24.04 -19.65 10.24
C TYR A 48 23.17 -20.86 9.81
N GLN A 49 22.80 -21.66 10.82
CA GLN A 49 22.15 -22.95 10.60
C GLN A 49 20.63 -22.86 10.38
N GLU A 50 19.98 -21.89 10.98
CA GLU A 50 18.54 -21.69 10.93
C GLU A 50 18.19 -20.24 10.59
N TYR A 51 17.12 -20.06 9.84
CA TYR A 51 16.46 -18.77 9.61
C TYR A 51 15.02 -18.89 10.07
N VAL A 52 14.65 -18.10 11.08
CA VAL A 52 13.36 -18.20 11.74
C VAL A 52 12.61 -16.88 11.60
N MET A 53 11.46 -16.92 10.96
CA MET A 53 10.55 -15.77 10.88
C MET A 53 9.45 -15.94 11.93
N ARG A 54 9.38 -15.04 12.89
CA ARG A 54 8.35 -15.01 13.93
C ARG A 54 7.29 -13.97 13.60
N VAL A 55 6.02 -14.33 13.71
CA VAL A 55 4.92 -13.40 13.56
C VAL A 55 4.61 -12.75 14.91
N ILE A 56 4.97 -11.48 15.07
CA ILE A 56 4.71 -10.70 16.27
C ILE A 56 3.90 -9.47 15.83
N PRO A 57 2.56 -9.51 15.90
CA PRO A 57 1.69 -8.46 15.35
C PRO A 57 1.85 -7.11 16.04
N ASP A 58 2.01 -7.11 17.35
CA ASP A 58 2.12 -5.89 18.15
C ASP A 58 3.54 -5.29 18.05
N SER A 59 3.62 -3.99 17.72
CA SER A 59 4.90 -3.31 17.48
C SER A 59 5.72 -3.12 18.76
N LEU A 60 5.07 -2.87 19.88
CA LEU A 60 5.76 -2.71 21.16
C LEU A 60 6.37 -4.06 21.63
N THR A 61 5.62 -5.14 21.46
CA THR A 61 6.11 -6.49 21.77
C THR A 61 7.31 -6.84 20.89
N ARG A 62 7.28 -6.52 19.59
CA ARG A 62 8.44 -6.73 18.70
C ARG A 62 9.69 -5.98 19.18
N GLU A 63 9.52 -4.74 19.58
CA GLU A 63 10.61 -3.92 20.11
C GLU A 63 11.18 -4.53 21.40
N MET A 64 10.32 -4.94 22.33
CA MET A 64 10.74 -5.56 23.59
C MET A 64 11.49 -6.88 23.37
N GLU A 65 11.01 -7.72 22.44
CA GLU A 65 11.66 -8.98 22.08
C GLU A 65 13.03 -8.75 21.43
N PHE A 66 13.17 -7.69 20.64
CA PHE A 66 14.45 -7.30 20.06
C PHE A 66 15.44 -6.85 21.16
N TYR A 67 15.01 -6.01 22.10
CA TYR A 67 15.86 -5.61 23.23
C TYR A 67 16.23 -6.77 24.15
N ALA A 68 15.37 -7.75 24.29
CA ALA A 68 15.63 -8.97 25.04
C ALA A 68 16.56 -9.96 24.31
N GLY A 69 16.93 -9.70 23.05
CA GLY A 69 17.75 -10.60 22.23
C GLY A 69 16.99 -11.84 21.73
N ALA A 70 15.67 -11.82 21.77
CA ALA A 70 14.84 -12.94 21.29
C ALA A 70 14.63 -12.92 19.76
N VAL A 71 14.97 -11.80 19.10
CA VAL A 71 15.04 -11.65 17.64
C VAL A 71 16.30 -10.88 17.27
N ASP A 72 16.95 -11.27 16.18
CA ASP A 72 18.21 -10.69 15.70
C ASP A 72 18.00 -9.53 14.74
N ASN A 73 16.81 -9.43 14.13
CA ASN A 73 16.45 -8.39 13.18
C ASN A 73 15.11 -7.74 13.55
N TYR A 74 15.07 -6.42 13.50
CA TYR A 74 13.90 -5.63 13.84
C TYR A 74 13.67 -4.51 12.81
N SER A 75 12.47 -4.44 12.28
CA SER A 75 12.05 -3.32 11.42
C SER A 75 11.64 -2.15 12.31
N VAL A 76 12.49 -1.13 12.35
CA VAL A 76 12.32 0.05 13.20
C VAL A 76 11.15 0.90 12.72
N GLU A 77 10.27 1.29 13.63
CA GLU A 77 9.20 2.24 13.34
C GLU A 77 9.79 3.66 13.14
N PRO A 78 9.21 4.51 12.26
CA PRO A 78 9.79 5.81 11.92
C PRO A 78 10.16 6.68 13.13
N HIS A 79 9.32 6.71 14.17
CA HIS A 79 9.56 7.50 15.39
C HIS A 79 10.73 6.99 16.24
N GLN A 80 11.22 5.78 16.01
CA GLN A 80 12.30 5.15 16.76
C GLN A 80 13.66 5.32 16.08
N ILE A 81 13.70 5.68 14.79
CA ILE A 81 14.91 5.67 13.96
C ILE A 81 16.03 6.51 14.57
N ALA A 82 15.71 7.73 15.06
CA ALA A 82 16.73 8.58 15.68
C ALA A 82 17.42 7.90 16.86
N ARG A 83 16.63 7.27 17.74
CA ARG A 83 17.16 6.55 18.91
C ARG A 83 18.06 5.37 18.50
N PHE A 84 17.59 4.54 17.56
CA PHE A 84 18.40 3.38 17.11
C PHE A 84 19.68 3.80 16.38
N LYS A 85 19.70 4.93 15.68
CA LYS A 85 20.93 5.48 15.08
C LYS A 85 21.99 5.89 16.12
N GLU A 86 21.58 6.27 17.33
CA GLU A 86 22.49 6.67 18.42
C GLU A 86 23.04 5.46 19.21
N GLU A 87 22.38 4.29 19.15
CA GLU A 87 22.78 3.10 19.87
C GLU A 87 23.85 2.30 19.12
N SER A 88 25.13 2.50 19.45
CA SER A 88 26.29 1.88 18.76
C SER A 88 26.35 0.35 18.81
N LYS A 89 25.57 -0.28 19.69
CA LYS A 89 25.49 -1.76 19.79
C LYS A 89 24.71 -2.41 18.65
N TYR A 90 23.95 -1.64 17.87
CA TYR A 90 23.17 -2.14 16.75
C TYR A 90 23.74 -1.70 15.41
N GLN A 91 23.66 -2.59 14.44
CA GLN A 91 23.89 -2.24 13.04
C GLN A 91 22.59 -1.74 12.43
N ASN A 92 22.63 -0.54 11.85
CA ASN A 92 21.47 0.08 11.21
C ASN A 92 21.59 0.00 9.69
N PHE A 93 20.58 -0.54 9.05
CA PHE A 93 20.47 -0.62 7.60
C PHE A 93 19.27 0.21 7.13
N SER A 94 19.48 1.07 6.15
CA SER A 94 18.42 1.86 5.54
C SER A 94 18.57 1.83 4.03
N SER A 95 17.47 1.61 3.34
CA SER A 95 17.43 1.65 1.88
C SER A 95 16.08 2.20 1.40
N LEU A 96 16.06 2.83 0.24
CA LEU A 96 14.82 3.14 -0.43
C LEU A 96 14.12 1.84 -0.83
N GLY A 97 12.83 1.75 -0.52
CA GLY A 97 12.02 0.59 -0.83
C GLY A 97 11.16 0.80 -2.08
N TYR A 98 10.67 -0.30 -2.63
CA TYR A 98 9.67 -0.31 -3.72
C TYR A 98 8.23 -0.26 -3.19
N PHE A 99 8.06 0.06 -1.93
CA PHE A 99 6.75 0.14 -1.28
C PHE A 99 6.23 1.57 -1.29
N PHE A 100 4.95 1.75 -1.63
CA PHE A 100 4.25 3.02 -1.45
C PHE A 100 2.88 2.83 -0.80
N SER A 101 2.48 3.79 0.02
CA SER A 101 1.12 3.86 0.59
C SER A 101 0.25 4.79 -0.25
N TYR A 102 -1.03 4.48 -0.33
CA TYR A 102 -2.00 5.27 -1.10
C TYR A 102 -3.38 5.27 -0.47
N ILE A 103 -4.17 6.25 -0.83
CA ILE A 103 -5.62 6.23 -0.64
C ILE A 103 -6.26 5.82 -1.98
N GLY A 104 -6.91 4.68 -1.99
CA GLY A 104 -7.64 4.16 -3.15
C GLY A 104 -9.12 4.47 -3.04
N TYR A 105 -9.71 5.03 -4.09
CA TYR A 105 -11.14 5.28 -4.20
C TYR A 105 -11.78 4.22 -5.07
N ASN A 106 -12.88 3.62 -4.63
CA ASN A 106 -13.66 2.70 -5.46
C ASN A 106 -14.41 3.50 -6.54
N ILE A 107 -13.90 3.43 -7.77
CA ILE A 107 -14.44 4.21 -8.91
C ILE A 107 -15.85 3.77 -9.30
N ARG A 108 -16.27 2.58 -8.89
CA ARG A 108 -17.67 2.10 -9.08
C ARG A 108 -18.67 2.89 -8.23
N ASN A 109 -18.22 3.51 -7.14
CA ASN A 109 -19.06 4.45 -6.40
C ASN A 109 -19.18 5.74 -7.20
N PRO A 110 -20.40 6.20 -7.56
CA PRO A 110 -20.63 7.40 -8.35
C PRO A 110 -19.95 8.66 -7.79
N LEU A 111 -19.75 8.71 -6.47
CA LEU A 111 -19.08 9.81 -5.78
C LEU A 111 -17.64 10.01 -6.27
N PHE A 112 -16.96 8.92 -6.64
CA PHE A 112 -15.55 8.93 -7.07
C PHE A 112 -15.37 8.69 -8.57
N SER A 113 -16.42 8.68 -9.35
CA SER A 113 -16.33 8.46 -10.79
C SER A 113 -15.58 9.59 -11.52
N SER A 114 -15.79 10.86 -11.11
CA SER A 114 -15.06 12.01 -11.67
C SER A 114 -13.61 12.06 -11.22
N PRO A 115 -12.63 12.16 -12.15
CA PRO A 115 -11.24 12.43 -11.82
C PRO A 115 -11.04 13.75 -11.06
N GLU A 116 -11.84 14.77 -11.36
CA GLU A 116 -11.76 16.08 -10.69
C GLU A 116 -12.12 15.95 -9.20
N VAL A 117 -13.14 15.15 -8.86
CA VAL A 117 -13.48 14.87 -7.46
C VAL A 117 -12.30 14.21 -6.75
N ARG A 118 -11.72 13.16 -7.33
CA ARG A 118 -10.57 12.47 -6.72
C ARG A 118 -9.35 13.38 -6.59
N ARG A 119 -9.14 14.27 -7.56
CA ARG A 119 -8.10 15.30 -7.51
C ARG A 119 -8.32 16.29 -6.37
N ALA A 120 -9.54 16.81 -6.22
CA ALA A 120 -9.90 17.70 -5.12
C ALA A 120 -9.70 17.03 -3.75
N LEU A 121 -10.09 15.75 -3.61
CA LEU A 121 -9.84 14.98 -2.40
C LEU A 121 -8.34 14.88 -2.08
N GLY A 122 -7.50 14.65 -3.08
CA GLY A 122 -6.05 14.59 -2.91
C GLY A 122 -5.44 15.95 -2.51
N MET A 123 -5.94 17.06 -3.07
CA MET A 123 -5.48 18.43 -2.75
C MET A 123 -5.86 18.88 -1.34
N ALA A 124 -6.87 18.27 -0.73
CA ALA A 124 -7.28 18.56 0.64
C ALA A 124 -6.43 17.85 1.72
N ILE A 125 -5.47 17.00 1.32
CA ILE A 125 -4.59 16.26 2.24
C ILE A 125 -3.17 16.82 2.17
N ASP A 126 -2.64 17.23 3.31
CA ASP A 126 -1.26 17.67 3.43
C ASP A 126 -0.30 16.48 3.54
N VAL A 127 0.21 16.04 2.39
CA VAL A 127 1.14 14.89 2.32
C VAL A 127 2.50 15.23 2.93
N ASP A 128 2.93 16.48 2.88
CA ASP A 128 4.22 16.90 3.46
C ASP A 128 4.17 16.83 4.99
N GLN A 129 3.03 17.13 5.61
CA GLN A 129 2.82 16.85 7.02
C GLN A 129 2.85 15.35 7.36
N ILE A 130 2.29 14.51 6.50
CA ILE A 130 2.38 13.05 6.68
C ILE A 130 3.84 12.61 6.66
N ILE A 131 4.61 13.04 5.68
CA ILE A 131 6.04 12.71 5.60
C ILE A 131 6.79 13.21 6.82
N LYS A 132 6.55 14.45 7.23
CA LYS A 132 7.26 15.09 8.35
C LYS A 132 6.91 14.47 9.71
N TYR A 133 5.63 14.25 10.00
CA TYR A 133 5.18 13.92 11.36
C TYR A 133 4.76 12.46 11.56
N VAL A 134 4.41 11.75 10.49
CA VAL A 134 4.08 10.32 10.57
C VAL A 134 5.27 9.48 10.18
N LEU A 135 6.01 9.88 9.14
CA LEU A 135 7.19 9.16 8.66
C LEU A 135 8.51 9.76 9.19
N TYR A 136 8.47 10.83 9.98
CA TYR A 136 9.66 11.48 10.55
C TYR A 136 10.73 11.84 9.51
N GLY A 137 10.31 12.16 8.29
CA GLY A 137 11.19 12.47 7.15
C GLY A 137 11.74 11.24 6.42
N GLU A 138 11.43 10.03 6.88
CA GLU A 138 11.91 8.78 6.29
C GLU A 138 10.96 8.26 5.18
N GLY A 139 10.55 9.15 4.31
CA GLY A 139 9.69 8.84 3.19
C GLY A 139 9.74 9.90 2.11
N GLU A 140 9.32 9.53 0.93
CA GLU A 140 9.25 10.42 -0.22
C GLU A 140 7.86 10.42 -0.84
N ARG A 141 7.45 11.56 -1.36
CA ARG A 141 6.21 11.67 -2.14
C ARG A 141 6.41 11.08 -3.52
N VAL A 142 5.51 10.20 -3.94
CA VAL A 142 5.47 9.63 -5.29
C VAL A 142 4.22 10.08 -6.04
N THR A 143 4.30 10.13 -7.37
CA THR A 143 3.23 10.61 -8.25
C THR A 143 2.56 9.51 -9.04
N GLY A 144 3.03 8.27 -8.88
CA GLY A 144 2.54 7.12 -9.60
C GLY A 144 2.93 5.80 -8.91
N PRO A 145 2.72 4.68 -9.58
CA PRO A 145 2.94 3.35 -9.00
C PRO A 145 4.41 2.94 -8.91
N TYR A 146 5.32 3.73 -9.47
CA TYR A 146 6.74 3.42 -9.49
C TYR A 146 7.51 4.19 -8.42
N ALA A 147 8.49 3.54 -7.79
CA ALA A 147 9.40 4.20 -6.86
C ALA A 147 10.37 5.13 -7.61
N LYS A 148 10.70 6.27 -7.00
CA LYS A 148 11.56 7.30 -7.62
C LYS A 148 12.95 6.81 -8.06
N MET A 149 13.45 5.75 -7.44
CA MET A 149 14.74 5.16 -7.79
C MET A 149 14.67 4.24 -9.01
N THR A 150 13.50 4.02 -9.59
CA THR A 150 13.35 3.22 -10.82
C THR A 150 13.40 4.08 -12.07
N ASP A 151 13.87 3.51 -13.17
CA ASP A 151 13.86 4.18 -14.47
C ASP A 151 12.43 4.42 -15.03
N TRP A 152 11.44 3.80 -14.41
CA TRP A 152 10.02 3.88 -14.76
C TRP A 152 9.31 5.08 -14.13
N TYR A 153 9.95 5.76 -13.16
CA TYR A 153 9.36 6.91 -12.49
C TYR A 153 9.45 8.15 -13.37
N ASP A 154 8.30 8.70 -13.73
CA ASP A 154 8.23 9.94 -14.50
C ASP A 154 8.48 11.16 -13.60
N GLN A 155 9.63 11.81 -13.77
CA GLN A 155 10.06 13.01 -13.03
C GLN A 155 9.28 14.27 -13.44
N ASP A 156 8.62 14.25 -14.60
CA ASP A 156 7.89 15.40 -15.12
C ASP A 156 6.48 15.51 -14.52
N VAL A 157 5.92 14.41 -14.05
CA VAL A 157 4.65 14.41 -13.32
C VAL A 157 4.84 15.05 -11.94
N LYS A 158 4.21 16.20 -11.76
CA LYS A 158 4.29 16.95 -10.49
C LYS A 158 3.22 16.45 -9.50
N PRO A 159 3.56 16.34 -8.21
CA PRO A 159 2.59 15.96 -7.19
C PRO A 159 1.50 17.03 -7.05
N LEU A 160 0.30 16.61 -6.65
CA LEU A 160 -0.77 17.54 -6.33
C LEU A 160 -0.35 18.46 -5.18
N SER A 161 -0.49 19.77 -5.36
CA SER A 161 -0.29 20.71 -4.27
C SER A 161 -1.33 20.51 -3.15
N TYR A 162 -0.93 20.72 -1.92
CA TYR A 162 -1.88 20.89 -0.83
C TYR A 162 -2.56 22.27 -0.97
N ASP A 163 -3.82 22.26 -1.37
CA ASP A 163 -4.63 23.47 -1.56
C ASP A 163 -6.11 23.15 -1.29
N PRO A 164 -6.53 23.19 -0.02
CA PRO A 164 -7.93 22.93 0.36
C PRO A 164 -8.91 23.92 -0.25
N ASP A 165 -8.50 25.16 -0.51
CA ASP A 165 -9.36 26.19 -1.09
C ASP A 165 -9.61 25.90 -2.57
N GLU A 166 -8.60 25.50 -3.34
CA GLU A 166 -8.80 25.04 -4.72
C GLU A 166 -9.58 23.73 -4.76
N ALA A 167 -9.34 22.82 -3.83
CA ALA A 167 -10.14 21.60 -3.71
C ALA A 167 -11.63 21.93 -3.56
N LEU A 168 -11.97 22.87 -2.68
CA LEU A 168 -13.36 23.34 -2.49
C LEU A 168 -13.90 24.05 -3.73
N ARG A 169 -13.10 24.87 -4.43
CA ARG A 169 -13.49 25.52 -5.69
C ARG A 169 -13.82 24.49 -6.79
N ILE A 170 -12.99 23.43 -6.90
CA ILE A 170 -13.24 22.31 -7.85
C ILE A 170 -14.59 21.66 -7.53
N LEU A 171 -14.82 21.30 -6.26
CA LEU A 171 -16.04 20.63 -5.85
C LEU A 171 -17.29 21.52 -6.09
N ARG A 172 -17.19 22.84 -5.83
CA ARG A 172 -18.26 23.78 -6.14
C ARG A 172 -18.58 23.85 -7.64
N ARG A 173 -17.57 23.89 -8.51
CA ARG A 173 -17.79 23.83 -9.97
C ARG A 173 -18.51 22.56 -10.40
N LEU A 174 -18.39 21.49 -9.64
CA LEU A 174 -19.07 20.20 -9.86
C LEU A 174 -20.46 20.15 -9.21
N GLY A 175 -20.91 21.26 -8.61
CA GLY A 175 -22.25 21.39 -8.03
C GLY A 175 -22.35 21.00 -6.54
N TRP A 176 -21.22 20.85 -5.85
CA TRP A 176 -21.22 20.63 -4.41
C TRP A 176 -21.22 21.94 -3.64
N GLU A 177 -22.27 22.22 -2.88
CA GLU A 177 -22.38 23.45 -2.07
C GLU A 177 -22.51 23.11 -0.58
N LYS A 178 -22.07 24.03 0.29
CA LYS A 178 -22.23 23.81 1.72
C LYS A 178 -23.68 24.00 2.15
N ASN A 179 -24.26 23.01 2.82
CA ASN A 179 -25.57 23.09 3.44
C ASN A 179 -25.52 23.88 4.77
N ALA A 180 -26.63 24.01 5.46
CA ALA A 180 -26.76 24.74 6.70
C ALA A 180 -25.88 24.19 7.86
N GLU A 181 -25.54 22.91 7.78
CA GLU A 181 -24.66 22.21 8.76
C GLU A 181 -23.17 22.35 8.41
N GLY A 182 -22.85 22.96 7.25
CA GLY A 182 -21.49 23.17 6.80
C GLY A 182 -20.91 22.01 5.99
N PHE A 183 -21.70 20.97 5.69
CA PHE A 183 -21.29 19.85 4.84
C PHE A 183 -21.55 20.15 3.36
N LEU A 184 -20.70 19.64 2.49
CA LEU A 184 -20.92 19.67 1.05
C LEU A 184 -22.10 18.77 0.68
N GLU A 185 -23.03 19.32 -0.07
CA GLU A 185 -24.26 18.67 -0.52
C GLU A 185 -24.47 18.92 -2.01
N LYS A 186 -25.00 17.93 -2.72
CA LYS A 186 -25.41 18.03 -4.11
C LYS A 186 -26.66 17.16 -4.31
N ASP A 187 -27.69 17.73 -4.97
CA ASP A 187 -28.96 17.06 -5.25
C ASP A 187 -29.58 16.40 -3.99
N GLY A 188 -29.51 17.10 -2.83
CA GLY A 188 -30.05 16.64 -1.54
C GLY A 188 -29.22 15.52 -0.89
N LYS A 189 -28.01 15.22 -1.39
CA LYS A 189 -27.12 14.20 -0.83
C LYS A 189 -25.85 14.84 -0.30
N VAL A 190 -25.57 14.61 0.97
CA VAL A 190 -24.30 15.02 1.60
C VAL A 190 -23.13 14.25 0.99
N PHE A 191 -21.99 14.92 0.81
CA PHE A 191 -20.74 14.29 0.43
C PHE A 191 -20.22 13.46 1.62
N GLU A 192 -20.65 12.22 1.70
CA GLU A 192 -20.34 11.29 2.78
C GLU A 192 -19.83 9.98 2.24
N PHE A 193 -18.76 9.45 2.87
CA PHE A 193 -18.20 8.14 2.53
C PHE A 193 -17.41 7.54 3.70
N ASN A 194 -17.09 6.25 3.58
CA ASN A 194 -16.28 5.52 4.55
C ASN A 194 -14.84 5.37 4.04
N LEU A 195 -13.86 5.72 4.90
CA LEU A 195 -12.45 5.42 4.69
C LEU A 195 -12.04 4.28 5.62
N ILE A 196 -11.57 3.19 5.05
CA ILE A 196 -11.21 2.01 5.83
C ILE A 196 -9.74 1.64 5.69
N THR A 197 -9.19 0.98 6.72
CA THR A 197 -7.85 0.40 6.71
C THR A 197 -7.76 -0.79 7.66
N ASN A 198 -6.58 -1.44 7.72
CA ASN A 198 -6.34 -2.55 8.63
C ASN A 198 -5.77 -2.09 9.98
N ASN A 199 -6.00 -2.90 11.01
CA ASN A 199 -5.34 -2.77 12.31
C ASN A 199 -3.85 -3.20 12.22
N GLY A 200 -3.07 -2.85 13.24
CA GLY A 200 -1.66 -3.20 13.37
C GLY A 200 -0.68 -2.37 12.51
N ASN A 201 -1.16 -1.32 11.83
CA ASN A 201 -0.32 -0.40 11.08
C ASN A 201 -0.54 1.05 11.55
N SER A 202 0.39 1.54 12.38
CA SER A 202 0.33 2.89 12.98
C SER A 202 0.37 3.99 11.92
N ILE A 203 1.16 3.82 10.87
CA ILE A 203 1.30 4.79 9.77
C ILE A 203 -0.05 4.97 9.06
N ARG A 204 -0.71 3.87 8.66
CA ARG A 204 -2.01 3.94 7.97
C ARG A 204 -3.09 4.55 8.85
N LYS A 205 -3.08 4.23 10.16
CA LYS A 205 -4.01 4.84 11.14
C LYS A 205 -3.82 6.36 11.22
N ASN A 206 -2.58 6.83 11.26
CA ASN A 206 -2.29 8.27 11.29
C ASN A 206 -2.68 8.96 9.99
N ILE A 207 -2.39 8.35 8.83
CA ILE A 207 -2.83 8.85 7.52
C ILE A 207 -4.35 8.97 7.46
N LEU A 208 -5.09 7.96 7.96
CA LEU A 208 -6.55 7.96 8.03
C LEU A 208 -7.08 9.18 8.80
N THR A 209 -6.51 9.47 9.97
CA THR A 209 -6.90 10.62 10.79
C THR A 209 -6.59 11.95 10.10
N ILE A 210 -5.42 12.07 9.48
CA ILE A 210 -5.03 13.30 8.77
C ILE A 210 -5.93 13.53 7.54
N ALA A 211 -6.23 12.49 6.78
CA ALA A 211 -7.13 12.58 5.63
C ALA A 211 -8.55 12.96 6.03
N GLN A 212 -9.11 12.31 7.06
CA GLN A 212 -10.42 12.65 7.62
C GLN A 212 -10.48 14.14 8.04
N ASN A 213 -9.47 14.62 8.76
CA ASN A 213 -9.40 16.01 9.19
C ASN A 213 -9.27 16.99 8.01
N GLY A 214 -8.47 16.65 7.00
CA GLY A 214 -8.32 17.47 5.79
C GLY A 214 -9.65 17.63 5.04
N TRP A 215 -10.39 16.56 4.85
CA TRP A 215 -11.69 16.57 4.20
C TRP A 215 -12.78 17.25 5.03
N SER A 216 -12.77 17.07 6.34
CA SER A 216 -13.72 17.74 7.24
C SER A 216 -13.62 19.26 7.14
N ARG A 217 -12.41 19.82 7.03
CA ARG A 217 -12.19 21.28 6.87
C ARG A 217 -12.87 21.87 5.64
N ILE A 218 -13.00 21.11 4.57
CA ILE A 218 -13.69 21.55 3.35
C ILE A 218 -15.17 21.15 3.32
N GLY A 219 -15.68 20.51 4.37
CA GLY A 219 -17.10 20.15 4.52
C GLY A 219 -17.46 18.76 4.01
N ILE A 220 -16.51 17.87 3.87
CA ILE A 220 -16.76 16.47 3.50
C ILE A 220 -16.87 15.62 4.78
N LYS A 221 -17.89 14.78 4.85
CA LYS A 221 -18.13 13.84 5.94
C LYS A 221 -17.46 12.51 5.62
N CYS A 222 -16.35 12.22 6.30
CA CYS A 222 -15.62 10.98 6.17
C CYS A 222 -15.73 10.15 7.45
N ASN A 223 -16.37 9.00 7.38
CA ASN A 223 -16.42 8.04 8.46
C ASN A 223 -15.23 7.08 8.37
N THR A 224 -14.59 6.76 9.50
CA THR A 224 -13.39 5.95 9.50
C THR A 224 -13.60 4.63 10.22
N GLN A 225 -13.07 3.52 9.67
CA GLN A 225 -13.15 2.20 10.28
C GLN A 225 -11.83 1.45 10.11
N ILE A 226 -11.46 0.66 11.12
CA ILE A 226 -10.23 -0.13 11.14
C ILE A 226 -10.62 -1.58 11.42
N PHE A 227 -10.13 -2.50 10.59
CA PHE A 227 -10.47 -3.91 10.64
C PHE A 227 -9.23 -4.78 10.90
N GLU A 228 -9.45 -5.97 11.43
CA GLU A 228 -8.43 -7.00 11.43
C GLU A 228 -8.04 -7.37 9.98
N TRP A 229 -6.78 -7.75 9.75
CA TRP A 229 -6.22 -7.89 8.40
C TRP A 229 -6.97 -8.91 7.53
N ALA A 230 -7.29 -10.10 8.08
CA ALA A 230 -7.98 -11.13 7.31
C ALA A 230 -9.42 -10.72 6.97
N VAL A 231 -10.13 -10.07 7.89
CA VAL A 231 -11.47 -9.49 7.68
C VAL A 231 -11.41 -8.38 6.63
N PHE A 232 -10.43 -7.47 6.75
CA PHE A 232 -10.22 -6.38 5.82
C PHE A 232 -10.03 -6.88 4.38
N LEU A 233 -9.19 -7.89 4.18
CA LEU A 233 -8.97 -8.47 2.86
C LEU A 233 -10.20 -9.25 2.37
N LYS A 234 -10.76 -10.12 3.21
CA LYS A 234 -11.83 -11.06 2.82
C LYS A 234 -13.13 -10.34 2.51
N ASP A 235 -13.55 -9.43 3.38
CA ASP A 235 -14.90 -8.88 3.38
C ASP A 235 -14.98 -7.53 2.64
N PHE A 236 -13.85 -6.83 2.47
CA PHE A 236 -13.82 -5.51 1.84
C PHE A 236 -12.99 -5.49 0.55
N VAL A 237 -11.69 -5.80 0.59
CA VAL A 237 -10.81 -5.68 -0.57
C VAL A 237 -11.19 -6.68 -1.66
N ASN A 238 -11.28 -7.97 -1.33
CA ASN A 238 -11.56 -9.03 -2.29
C ASN A 238 -12.99 -8.99 -2.86
N THR A 239 -13.91 -8.38 -2.14
CA THR A 239 -15.32 -8.21 -2.55
C THR A 239 -15.61 -6.87 -3.17
N HIS A 240 -14.64 -5.93 -3.11
CA HIS A 240 -14.77 -4.53 -3.53
C HIS A 240 -15.86 -3.76 -2.74
N ASN A 241 -16.16 -4.20 -1.52
CA ASN A 241 -17.18 -3.60 -0.66
C ASN A 241 -16.57 -2.49 0.23
N PHE A 242 -16.14 -1.40 -0.40
CA PHE A 242 -15.60 -0.22 0.28
C PHE A 242 -15.85 1.03 -0.58
N ASP A 243 -15.86 2.19 0.07
CA ASP A 243 -15.88 3.49 -0.61
C ASP A 243 -14.45 3.96 -0.89
N ALA A 244 -13.65 4.11 0.14
CA ALA A 244 -12.24 4.46 0.07
C ALA A 244 -11.41 3.61 1.04
N ILE A 245 -10.14 3.40 0.72
CA ILE A 245 -9.25 2.46 1.41
C ILE A 245 -7.84 3.03 1.52
N ILE A 246 -7.17 2.82 2.66
CA ILE A 246 -5.73 3.05 2.78
C ILE A 246 -5.02 1.70 2.74
N LEU A 247 -4.16 1.54 1.75
CA LEU A 247 -3.31 0.37 1.56
C LEU A 247 -1.92 0.78 1.06
N GLY A 248 -1.11 -0.19 0.73
CA GLY A 248 0.17 0.00 0.06
C GLY A 248 0.45 -1.13 -0.91
N TRP A 249 1.26 -0.83 -1.91
CA TRP A 249 1.80 -1.80 -2.84
C TRP A 249 3.30 -1.96 -2.62
N SER A 250 3.76 -3.19 -2.58
CA SER A 250 5.17 -3.52 -2.75
C SER A 250 5.37 -3.88 -4.22
N MET A 251 6.00 -2.98 -4.96
CA MET A 251 6.26 -3.17 -6.38
C MET A 251 7.58 -3.91 -6.56
N GLY A 252 7.73 -4.59 -7.70
CA GLY A 252 9.00 -5.15 -8.13
C GLY A 252 9.86 -4.15 -8.90
N ILE A 253 10.98 -4.63 -9.41
CA ILE A 253 11.84 -3.88 -10.35
C ILE A 253 11.19 -3.85 -11.74
N ASP A 254 10.36 -4.84 -12.04
CA ASP A 254 9.65 -4.97 -13.31
C ASP A 254 8.54 -3.91 -13.44
N PRO A 255 8.39 -3.24 -14.60
CA PRO A 255 7.35 -2.23 -14.81
C PRO A 255 5.94 -2.79 -15.02
N ASP A 256 5.73 -4.10 -14.85
CA ASP A 256 4.45 -4.74 -15.11
C ASP A 256 3.34 -4.29 -14.13
N LEU A 257 2.41 -3.52 -14.64
CA LEU A 257 1.24 -3.03 -13.90
C LEU A 257 -0.06 -3.79 -14.22
N PHE A 258 0.00 -4.87 -15.00
CA PHE A 258 -1.18 -5.54 -15.54
C PHE A 258 -2.18 -5.98 -14.46
N GLN A 259 -1.68 -6.65 -13.42
CA GLN A 259 -2.57 -7.17 -12.37
C GLN A 259 -3.27 -6.08 -11.54
N ILE A 260 -2.64 -4.91 -11.44
CA ILE A 260 -3.11 -3.83 -10.56
C ILE A 260 -3.97 -2.82 -11.32
N TRP A 261 -3.65 -2.56 -12.61
CA TRP A 261 -4.25 -1.44 -13.33
C TRP A 261 -4.99 -1.80 -14.62
N HIS A 262 -4.77 -3.01 -15.20
CA HIS A 262 -5.50 -3.40 -16.42
C HIS A 262 -6.98 -3.64 -16.10
N SER A 263 -7.91 -3.17 -16.98
CA SER A 263 -9.36 -3.25 -16.76
C SER A 263 -9.88 -4.70 -16.65
N SER A 264 -9.21 -5.67 -17.28
CA SER A 264 -9.56 -7.09 -17.13
C SER A 264 -9.31 -7.66 -15.73
N GLN A 265 -8.65 -6.91 -14.84
CA GLN A 265 -8.29 -7.33 -13.48
C GLN A 265 -9.21 -6.72 -12.41
N THR A 266 -10.43 -6.31 -12.81
CA THR A 266 -11.42 -5.69 -11.93
C THR A 266 -12.43 -6.68 -11.32
N GLY A 267 -12.28 -7.97 -11.54
CA GLY A 267 -13.11 -9.03 -10.96
C GLY A 267 -12.82 -9.29 -9.48
N LYS A 268 -13.73 -10.01 -8.80
CA LYS A 268 -13.54 -10.41 -7.39
C LYS A 268 -12.20 -11.13 -7.20
N ARG A 269 -11.48 -10.79 -6.13
CA ARG A 269 -10.14 -11.29 -5.79
C ARG A 269 -9.02 -10.92 -6.78
N GLN A 270 -9.30 -10.08 -7.77
CA GLN A 270 -8.29 -9.49 -8.65
C GLN A 270 -7.77 -8.18 -8.06
N LEU A 271 -6.57 -7.76 -8.49
CA LEU A 271 -5.84 -6.70 -7.80
C LEU A 271 -6.23 -5.27 -8.22
N ASN A 272 -6.95 -5.11 -9.35
CA ASN A 272 -7.56 -3.83 -9.70
C ASN A 272 -8.90 -3.63 -8.94
N PHE A 273 -8.83 -3.74 -7.62
CA PHE A 273 -10.03 -3.69 -6.77
C PHE A 273 -10.66 -2.30 -6.70
N VAL A 274 -9.94 -1.23 -7.06
CA VAL A 274 -10.50 0.13 -7.17
C VAL A 274 -11.40 0.31 -8.40
N GLY A 275 -11.32 -0.60 -9.38
CA GLY A 275 -12.15 -0.57 -10.58
C GLY A 275 -11.69 0.42 -11.64
N TYR A 276 -10.37 0.66 -11.75
CA TYR A 276 -9.84 1.53 -12.79
C TYR A 276 -10.01 0.89 -14.17
N GLU A 277 -10.57 1.66 -15.10
CA GLU A 277 -10.80 1.25 -16.50
C GLU A 277 -10.40 2.39 -17.44
N ASN A 278 -9.44 2.11 -18.32
CA ASN A 278 -9.00 3.03 -19.36
C ASN A 278 -8.36 2.24 -20.51
N LEU A 279 -9.00 2.27 -21.68
CA LEU A 279 -8.57 1.49 -22.85
C LEU A 279 -7.18 1.88 -23.37
N GLU A 280 -6.76 3.13 -23.22
CA GLU A 280 -5.43 3.56 -23.62
C GLU A 280 -4.38 3.02 -22.65
N ALA A 281 -4.62 3.14 -21.34
CA ALA A 281 -3.76 2.56 -20.32
C ALA A 281 -3.65 1.03 -20.49
N ASP A 282 -4.74 0.32 -20.77
CA ASP A 282 -4.73 -1.12 -21.03
C ASP A 282 -3.80 -1.48 -22.20
N ARG A 283 -3.89 -0.73 -23.31
CA ARG A 283 -3.03 -0.94 -24.48
C ARG A 283 -1.54 -0.70 -24.14
N LEU A 284 -1.25 0.36 -23.39
CA LEU A 284 0.12 0.68 -22.97
C LEU A 284 0.67 -0.38 -22.05
N ILE A 285 -0.11 -0.81 -21.06
CA ILE A 285 0.27 -1.90 -20.12
C ILE A 285 0.62 -3.19 -20.87
N VAL A 286 -0.20 -3.59 -21.87
CA VAL A 286 0.07 -4.76 -22.68
C VAL A 286 1.34 -4.58 -23.53
N ARG A 287 1.54 -3.40 -24.12
CA ARG A 287 2.73 -3.10 -24.94
C ARG A 287 4.00 -3.11 -24.10
N ILE A 288 3.98 -2.55 -22.87
CA ILE A 288 5.12 -2.57 -21.95
C ILE A 288 5.53 -4.02 -21.64
N ARG A 289 4.57 -4.91 -21.41
CA ARG A 289 4.85 -6.35 -21.16
C ARG A 289 5.49 -7.08 -22.36
N GLN A 290 5.24 -6.61 -23.56
CA GLN A 290 5.73 -7.22 -24.82
C GLN A 290 7.03 -6.59 -25.33
N GLU A 291 7.40 -5.43 -24.79
CA GLU A 291 8.61 -4.72 -25.21
C GLU A 291 9.80 -5.17 -24.35
N TYR A 292 10.88 -5.60 -24.99
CA TYR A 292 12.13 -6.03 -24.34
C TYR A 292 13.23 -4.97 -24.38
N ASP A 293 13.07 -3.95 -25.22
CA ASP A 293 13.98 -2.79 -25.24
C ASP A 293 13.59 -1.83 -24.09
N LYS A 294 14.46 -1.74 -23.08
CA LYS A 294 14.22 -0.93 -21.89
C LYS A 294 13.95 0.55 -22.21
N LYS A 295 14.64 1.13 -23.20
CA LYS A 295 14.42 2.53 -23.58
C LYS A 295 13.04 2.74 -24.18
N LYS A 296 12.57 1.79 -24.98
CA LYS A 296 11.21 1.83 -25.54
C LYS A 296 10.14 1.60 -24.46
N GLN A 297 10.41 0.72 -23.50
CA GLN A 297 9.50 0.53 -22.36
C GLN A 297 9.32 1.81 -21.53
N ILE A 298 10.43 2.54 -21.26
CA ILE A 298 10.39 3.81 -20.51
C ILE A 298 9.56 4.87 -21.23
N ASN A 299 9.55 4.87 -22.57
CA ASN A 299 8.80 5.82 -23.38
C ASN A 299 7.31 5.46 -23.56
N LEU A 300 6.90 4.28 -23.13
CA LEU A 300 5.50 3.82 -23.14
C LEU A 300 4.76 4.21 -21.86
#